data_a4905393d558a3b77adf3e5b6de26f38
#
_entry.id   a4905393d558a3b77adf3e5b6de26f38
#
_cell.length_a   1.000
_cell.length_b   1.000
_cell.length_c   1.000
_cell.angle_alpha   90.00
_cell.angle_beta   90.00
_cell.angle_gamma   90.00
#
_symmetry.space_group_name_H-M   'P 1'
#
loop_
_entity.id
_entity.type
_entity.pdbx_description
1 polymer ?
#
loop_
_entity_poly.entity_id
_entity_poly.type
_entity_poly.pdbx_seq_one_letter_code
_entity_poly.pdbx_strand_id
1 'polypeptide(L)'
;MTDFIIKKLPYDLTSNAGLALVGQYTKRLGINALVDRKFPVAVGGIPNSDILKSYLGLLVQGKNDFDAIEEFRGDAFFTRALDVSTVPSCSTLRQRMDTHAASWFELAAQFNLALLSAKYATGPVDFGALACGYMAVDWDTFVMNNSGTQKEAVGRTYQGVDGFTPSAAYLGSLGYCLELALRPGVQHSALETELNLERVLPMAAKLTPLPLLFRADSGLCSLKIMQEVCAQAAALSREIAL
;
A
#
# COMPACT_ATOMS: atom_id res chain seq x y z
N MET A 1 -38.03 -26.00 18.42
CA MET A 1 -36.80 -25.52 19.05
C MET A 1 -35.63 -26.25 18.40
N THR A 2 -34.59 -25.52 17.99
CA THR A 2 -33.41 -26.18 17.43
C THR A 2 -32.47 -26.51 18.61
N ASP A 3 -32.19 -27.79 18.79
CA ASP A 3 -31.29 -28.22 19.85
C ASP A 3 -29.85 -28.03 19.42
N PHE A 4 -29.03 -27.31 20.23
CA PHE A 4 -27.62 -27.11 19.98
C PHE A 4 -26.81 -28.14 20.80
N ILE A 5 -25.88 -28.82 20.13
CA ILE A 5 -24.93 -29.71 20.79
C ILE A 5 -23.61 -28.96 20.98
N ILE A 6 -23.27 -28.69 22.24
CA ILE A 6 -21.99 -28.06 22.59
C ILE A 6 -20.95 -29.16 22.77
N LYS A 7 -19.85 -29.10 22.01
CA LYS A 7 -18.71 -30.02 22.13
C LYS A 7 -17.43 -29.23 22.40
N LYS A 8 -16.62 -29.67 23.37
CA LYS A 8 -15.25 -29.19 23.55
C LYS A 8 -14.37 -29.87 22.51
N LEU A 9 -13.63 -29.05 21.74
CA LEU A 9 -12.68 -29.53 20.75
C LEU A 9 -11.25 -29.44 21.31
N PRO A 10 -10.33 -30.33 20.88
CA PRO A 10 -8.94 -30.32 21.34
C PRO A 10 -8.05 -29.30 20.65
N TYR A 11 -8.63 -28.34 19.96
CA TYR A 11 -7.93 -27.28 19.20
C TYR A 11 -8.60 -25.92 19.38
N ASP A 12 -7.80 -24.87 19.29
CA ASP A 12 -8.28 -23.50 19.37
C ASP A 12 -8.89 -23.08 18.04
N LEU A 13 -9.99 -22.36 18.12
CA LEU A 13 -10.62 -21.72 16.97
C LEU A 13 -10.22 -20.24 16.91
N THR A 14 -10.02 -19.74 15.71
CA THR A 14 -9.75 -18.32 15.48
C THR A 14 -10.71 -17.74 14.45
N SER A 15 -11.18 -16.52 14.67
CA SER A 15 -11.90 -15.74 13.67
C SER A 15 -10.97 -15.11 12.61
N ASN A 16 -9.65 -15.16 12.84
CA ASN A 16 -8.64 -14.45 12.06
C ASN A 16 -7.90 -15.36 11.06
N ALA A 17 -8.50 -16.49 10.65
CA ALA A 17 -7.86 -17.52 9.83
C ALA A 17 -7.27 -16.96 8.51
N GLY A 18 -7.85 -15.90 7.93
CA GLY A 18 -7.34 -15.21 6.75
C GLY A 18 -5.91 -14.63 6.89
N LEU A 19 -5.44 -14.38 8.12
CA LEU A 19 -4.07 -13.92 8.36
C LEU A 19 -3.01 -14.93 7.87
N ALA A 20 -3.34 -16.22 7.83
CA ALA A 20 -2.42 -17.23 7.31
C ALA A 20 -2.10 -16.99 5.80
N LEU A 21 -3.06 -16.50 5.02
CA LEU A 21 -2.82 -16.13 3.61
C LEU A 21 -1.90 -14.91 3.53
N VAL A 22 -2.14 -13.90 4.35
CA VAL A 22 -1.30 -12.70 4.42
C VAL A 22 0.14 -13.08 4.77
N GLY A 23 0.33 -13.93 5.79
CA GLY A 23 1.64 -14.42 6.18
C GLY A 23 2.36 -15.20 5.07
N GLN A 24 1.63 -16.02 4.30
CA GLN A 24 2.21 -16.69 3.13
C GLN A 24 2.66 -15.71 2.06
N TYR A 25 1.85 -14.66 1.79
CA TYR A 25 2.22 -13.61 0.84
C TYR A 25 3.46 -12.84 1.29
N THR A 26 3.49 -12.37 2.53
CA THR A 26 4.63 -11.64 3.08
C THR A 26 5.93 -12.46 3.07
N LYS A 27 5.82 -13.75 3.36
CA LYS A 27 6.94 -14.69 3.28
C LYS A 27 7.45 -14.85 1.83
N ARG A 28 6.55 -15.03 0.86
CA ARG A 28 6.92 -15.14 -0.56
C ARG A 28 7.55 -13.85 -1.10
N LEU A 29 7.12 -12.69 -0.64
CA LEU A 29 7.70 -11.40 -0.98
C LEU A 29 9.09 -11.19 -0.35
N GLY A 30 9.50 -12.04 0.58
CA GLY A 30 10.80 -11.93 1.26
C GLY A 30 10.89 -10.69 2.17
N ILE A 31 9.78 -10.28 2.78
CA ILE A 31 9.69 -9.07 3.61
C ILE A 31 10.78 -9.05 4.68
N ASN A 32 11.03 -10.18 5.38
CA ASN A 32 12.05 -10.25 6.40
C ASN A 32 13.42 -9.82 5.87
N ALA A 33 13.86 -10.42 4.77
CA ALA A 33 15.18 -10.12 4.21
C ALA A 33 15.29 -8.67 3.68
N LEU A 34 14.21 -8.14 3.11
CA LEU A 34 14.20 -6.77 2.57
C LEU A 34 14.22 -5.72 3.67
N VAL A 35 13.37 -5.88 4.69
CA VAL A 35 13.21 -4.90 5.78
C VAL A 35 14.40 -4.95 6.73
N ASP A 36 14.77 -6.13 7.25
CA ASP A 36 15.78 -6.25 8.29
C ASP A 36 17.20 -5.95 7.78
N ARG A 37 17.47 -6.15 6.48
CA ARG A 37 18.71 -5.70 5.86
C ARG A 37 18.78 -4.18 5.73
N LYS A 38 17.66 -3.52 5.41
CA LYS A 38 17.58 -2.04 5.30
C LYS A 38 17.59 -1.38 6.67
N PHE A 39 16.97 -2.00 7.67
CA PHE A 39 16.81 -1.48 9.03
C PHE A 39 17.25 -2.52 10.05
N PRO A 40 18.55 -2.76 10.19
CA PRO A 40 19.06 -3.69 11.20
C PRO A 40 18.73 -3.20 12.62
N VAL A 41 18.45 -4.13 13.51
CA VAL A 41 18.25 -3.85 14.94
C VAL A 41 19.38 -4.47 15.75
N ALA A 42 19.60 -3.95 16.96
CA ALA A 42 20.55 -4.55 17.90
C ALA A 42 20.16 -5.99 18.25
N VAL A 43 21.14 -6.79 18.62
CA VAL A 43 20.93 -8.18 19.04
C VAL A 43 19.90 -8.25 20.18
N GLY A 44 18.89 -9.08 20.02
CA GLY A 44 17.80 -9.21 20.99
C GLY A 44 16.65 -8.20 20.83
N GLY A 45 16.77 -7.24 19.91
CA GLY A 45 15.67 -6.33 19.58
C GLY A 45 14.62 -6.99 18.67
N ILE A 46 13.39 -6.47 18.70
CA ILE A 46 12.32 -6.91 17.80
C ILE A 46 12.70 -6.51 16.37
N PRO A 47 12.77 -7.46 15.40
CA PRO A 47 13.06 -7.16 14.00
C PRO A 47 12.09 -6.14 13.40
N ASN A 48 12.56 -5.28 12.51
CA ASN A 48 11.67 -4.32 11.84
C ASN A 48 10.69 -4.99 10.87
N SER A 49 11.02 -6.17 10.36
CA SER A 49 10.07 -7.02 9.63
C SER A 49 8.89 -7.46 10.49
N ASP A 50 9.11 -7.77 11.77
CA ASP A 50 8.05 -8.13 12.71
C ASP A 50 7.15 -6.92 13.01
N ILE A 51 7.74 -5.71 13.13
CA ILE A 51 7.00 -4.45 13.25
C ILE A 51 6.06 -4.27 12.05
N LEU A 52 6.59 -4.37 10.83
CA LEU A 52 5.81 -4.20 9.61
C LEU A 52 4.71 -5.27 9.47
N LYS A 53 5.04 -6.54 9.69
CA LYS A 53 4.07 -7.65 9.59
C LYS A 53 2.97 -7.52 10.65
N SER A 54 3.31 -7.09 11.86
CA SER A 54 2.33 -6.83 12.91
C SER A 54 1.37 -5.71 12.51
N TYR A 55 1.88 -4.62 11.94
CA TYR A 55 1.05 -3.52 11.44
C TYR A 55 0.16 -3.96 10.26
N LEU A 56 0.71 -4.68 9.29
CA LEU A 56 -0.08 -5.27 8.21
C LEU A 56 -1.18 -6.19 8.74
N GLY A 57 -0.88 -6.98 9.78
CA GLY A 57 -1.86 -7.83 10.46
C GLY A 57 -3.03 -7.04 11.05
N LEU A 58 -2.79 -5.86 11.60
CA LEU A 58 -3.85 -4.95 12.06
C LEU A 58 -4.68 -4.42 10.88
N LEU A 59 -4.02 -3.89 9.85
CA LEU A 59 -4.70 -3.27 8.71
C LEU A 59 -5.63 -4.24 7.98
N VAL A 60 -5.20 -5.48 7.75
CA VAL A 60 -6.04 -6.48 7.06
C VAL A 60 -7.23 -6.96 7.89
N GLN A 61 -7.21 -6.69 9.20
CA GLN A 61 -8.35 -6.92 10.10
C GLN A 61 -9.23 -5.67 10.26
N GLY A 62 -8.96 -4.59 9.52
CA GLY A 62 -9.69 -3.33 9.61
C GLY A 62 -9.38 -2.53 10.89
N LYS A 63 -8.31 -2.87 11.59
CA LYS A 63 -7.86 -2.14 12.80
C LYS A 63 -6.85 -1.07 12.37
N ASN A 64 -7.21 0.19 12.52
CA ASN A 64 -6.40 1.34 12.11
C ASN A 64 -5.69 2.05 13.28
N ASP A 65 -5.88 1.57 14.51
CA ASP A 65 -5.23 2.09 15.70
C ASP A 65 -4.10 1.16 16.15
N PHE A 66 -2.94 1.75 16.45
CA PHE A 66 -1.80 1.00 16.98
C PHE A 66 -2.10 0.32 18.31
N ASP A 67 -3.00 0.86 19.13
CA ASP A 67 -3.37 0.30 20.44
C ASP A 67 -4.01 -1.08 20.30
N ALA A 68 -4.65 -1.36 19.16
CA ALA A 68 -5.25 -2.67 18.89
C ALA A 68 -4.23 -3.82 18.86
N ILE A 69 -2.91 -3.52 18.74
CA ILE A 69 -1.88 -4.58 18.76
C ILE A 69 -1.79 -5.30 20.10
N GLU A 70 -2.19 -4.65 21.19
CA GLU A 70 -2.13 -5.24 22.52
C GLU A 70 -3.01 -6.50 22.66
N GLU A 71 -4.09 -6.59 21.87
CA GLU A 71 -4.97 -7.77 21.83
C GLU A 71 -4.24 -9.02 21.29
N PHE A 72 -3.18 -8.83 20.48
CA PHE A 72 -2.48 -9.91 19.78
C PHE A 72 -1.15 -10.31 20.43
N ARG A 73 -0.71 -9.63 21.49
CA ARG A 73 0.60 -9.90 22.13
C ARG A 73 0.72 -11.27 22.78
N GLY A 74 -0.35 -11.97 23.01
CA GLY A 74 -0.36 -13.35 23.49
C GLY A 74 -1.01 -14.34 22.51
N ASP A 75 -1.41 -13.85 21.32
CA ASP A 75 -2.10 -14.68 20.33
C ASP A 75 -1.10 -15.52 19.55
N ALA A 76 -1.08 -16.83 19.87
CA ALA A 76 -0.23 -17.80 19.19
C ALA A 76 -0.59 -17.97 17.71
N PHE A 77 -1.85 -17.77 17.32
CA PHE A 77 -2.24 -17.85 15.93
C PHE A 77 -1.72 -16.64 15.13
N PHE A 78 -1.90 -15.42 15.65
CA PHE A 78 -1.37 -14.19 15.04
C PHE A 78 0.13 -14.31 14.79
N THR A 79 0.88 -14.69 15.82
CA THR A 79 2.33 -14.88 15.76
C THR A 79 2.74 -15.88 14.68
N ARG A 80 2.10 -17.04 14.67
CA ARG A 80 2.40 -18.13 13.72
C ARG A 80 1.95 -17.81 12.31
N ALA A 81 0.74 -17.24 12.15
CA ALA A 81 0.16 -16.92 10.84
C ALA A 81 1.00 -15.90 10.09
N LEU A 82 1.52 -14.88 10.77
CA LEU A 82 2.33 -13.82 10.16
C LEU A 82 3.84 -14.11 10.21
N ASP A 83 4.28 -15.23 10.75
CA ASP A 83 5.70 -15.56 10.95
C ASP A 83 6.45 -14.44 11.69
N VAL A 84 5.87 -13.98 12.80
CA VAL A 84 6.39 -12.94 13.69
C VAL A 84 7.02 -13.61 14.90
N SER A 85 8.25 -13.27 15.25
CA SER A 85 8.93 -13.81 16.44
C SER A 85 8.40 -13.18 17.73
N THR A 86 8.08 -11.89 17.67
CA THR A 86 7.58 -11.14 18.82
C THR A 86 6.62 -10.05 18.36
N VAL A 87 5.39 -10.08 18.86
CA VAL A 87 4.42 -8.99 18.63
C VAL A 87 4.85 -7.78 19.48
N PRO A 88 5.08 -6.60 18.86
CA PRO A 88 5.50 -5.41 19.60
C PRO A 88 4.39 -4.88 20.51
N SER A 89 4.78 -4.08 21.52
CA SER A 89 3.80 -3.22 22.22
C SER A 89 3.33 -2.07 21.31
N CYS A 90 2.19 -1.49 21.62
CA CYS A 90 1.69 -0.30 20.93
C CYS A 90 2.73 0.82 20.84
N SER A 91 3.41 1.12 21.95
CA SER A 91 4.44 2.16 22.00
C SER A 91 5.63 1.81 21.08
N THR A 92 6.09 0.57 21.09
CA THR A 92 7.18 0.12 20.21
C THR A 92 6.77 0.18 18.74
N LEU A 93 5.55 -0.27 18.42
CA LEU A 93 5.02 -0.23 17.06
C LEU A 93 5.00 1.22 16.53
N ARG A 94 4.43 2.14 17.31
CA ARG A 94 4.36 3.58 16.95
C ARG A 94 5.74 4.18 16.75
N GLN A 95 6.65 4.03 17.72
CA GLN A 95 8.00 4.57 17.63
C GLN A 95 8.77 4.09 16.42
N ARG A 96 8.67 2.78 16.09
CA ARG A 96 9.38 2.21 14.95
C ARG A 96 8.78 2.65 13.62
N MET A 97 7.45 2.79 13.53
CA MET A 97 6.79 3.31 12.33
C MET A 97 7.19 4.77 12.10
N ASP A 98 7.23 5.59 13.15
CA ASP A 98 7.61 7.00 13.06
C ASP A 98 9.10 7.17 12.70
N THR A 99 9.99 6.40 13.33
CA THR A 99 11.44 6.50 13.10
C THR A 99 11.84 6.29 11.65
N HIS A 100 11.10 5.46 10.92
CA HIS A 100 11.41 5.07 9.54
C HIS A 100 10.34 5.51 8.54
N ALA A 101 9.50 6.51 8.88
CA ALA A 101 8.31 6.88 8.10
C ALA A 101 8.59 7.08 6.60
N ALA A 102 9.60 7.91 6.24
CA ALA A 102 9.95 8.14 4.84
C ALA A 102 10.39 6.87 4.10
N SER A 103 11.11 6.00 4.80
CA SER A 103 11.61 4.76 4.20
C SER A 103 10.55 3.66 4.07
N TRP A 104 9.52 3.68 4.91
CA TRP A 104 8.36 2.79 4.74
C TRP A 104 7.64 3.05 3.43
N PHE A 105 7.55 4.30 3.01
CA PHE A 105 6.93 4.66 1.73
C PHE A 105 7.67 4.03 0.53
N GLU A 106 9.00 4.13 0.50
CA GLU A 106 9.81 3.49 -0.55
C GLU A 106 9.68 1.97 -0.56
N LEU A 107 9.66 1.35 0.63
CA LEU A 107 9.47 -0.09 0.76
C LEU A 107 8.09 -0.52 0.32
N ALA A 108 7.04 0.24 0.64
CA ALA A 108 5.68 -0.04 0.21
C ALA A 108 5.58 -0.09 -1.32
N ALA A 109 6.22 0.84 -2.04
CA ALA A 109 6.28 0.82 -3.49
C ALA A 109 6.98 -0.44 -4.03
N GLN A 110 8.11 -0.84 -3.42
CA GLN A 110 8.82 -2.06 -3.80
C GLN A 110 7.99 -3.33 -3.56
N PHE A 111 7.31 -3.41 -2.42
CA PHE A 111 6.42 -4.53 -2.11
C PHE A 111 5.22 -4.58 -3.05
N ASN A 112 4.63 -3.42 -3.34
CA ASN A 112 3.50 -3.35 -4.25
C ASN A 112 3.90 -3.80 -5.66
N LEU A 113 5.04 -3.35 -6.17
CA LEU A 113 5.57 -3.83 -7.44
C LEU A 113 5.82 -5.34 -7.42
N ALA A 114 6.41 -5.87 -6.37
CA ALA A 114 6.67 -7.31 -6.22
C ALA A 114 5.37 -8.13 -6.13
N LEU A 115 4.35 -7.59 -5.45
CA LEU A 115 3.03 -8.21 -5.32
C LEU A 115 2.29 -8.25 -6.66
N LEU A 116 2.32 -7.15 -7.42
CA LEU A 116 1.66 -7.04 -8.72
C LEU A 116 2.43 -7.73 -9.84
N SER A 117 3.74 -7.96 -9.65
CA SER A 117 4.51 -8.76 -10.60
C SER A 117 4.08 -10.22 -10.55
N ALA A 118 3.92 -10.86 -11.70
CA ALA A 118 3.46 -12.25 -11.85
C ALA A 118 4.32 -13.31 -11.13
N LYS A 119 5.35 -12.92 -10.41
CA LYS A 119 6.30 -13.83 -9.72
C LYS A 119 5.64 -14.83 -8.77
N TYR A 120 4.43 -14.52 -8.30
CA TYR A 120 3.75 -15.31 -7.26
C TYR A 120 2.37 -15.82 -7.67
N ALA A 121 1.92 -15.45 -8.89
CA ALA A 121 0.69 -15.97 -9.47
C ALA A 121 0.97 -17.25 -10.27
N THR A 122 -0.04 -18.06 -10.49
CA THR A 122 0.01 -19.24 -11.38
C THR A 122 0.07 -18.86 -12.87
N GLY A 123 0.17 -17.57 -13.17
CA GLY A 123 0.28 -16.96 -14.50
C GLY A 123 0.42 -15.45 -14.39
N PRO A 124 0.58 -14.73 -15.51
CA PRO A 124 0.65 -13.27 -15.50
C PRO A 124 -0.64 -12.68 -14.92
N VAL A 125 -0.49 -11.61 -14.12
CA VAL A 125 -1.66 -10.87 -13.60
C VAL A 125 -2.35 -10.19 -14.77
N ASP A 126 -3.65 -10.44 -14.93
CA ASP A 126 -4.46 -9.67 -15.86
C ASP A 126 -4.86 -8.35 -15.21
N PHE A 127 -4.37 -7.25 -15.75
CA PHE A 127 -4.71 -5.90 -15.30
C PHE A 127 -5.94 -5.33 -16.03
N GLY A 128 -6.45 -6.03 -17.05
CA GLY A 128 -7.55 -5.56 -17.91
C GLY A 128 -7.09 -4.48 -18.89
N ALA A 129 -6.54 -4.92 -20.03
CA ALA A 129 -6.22 -4.02 -21.12
C ALA A 129 -7.48 -3.36 -21.72
N LEU A 130 -7.32 -2.15 -22.25
CA LEU A 130 -8.37 -1.46 -22.98
C LEU A 130 -8.59 -2.12 -24.37
N ALA A 131 -9.80 -2.01 -24.92
CA ALA A 131 -10.12 -2.56 -26.22
C ALA A 131 -9.24 -2.00 -27.36
N CYS A 132 -8.68 -0.81 -27.20
CA CYS A 132 -7.73 -0.19 -28.14
C CYS A 132 -6.28 -0.73 -28.02
N GLY A 133 -6.02 -1.69 -27.13
CA GLY A 133 -4.70 -2.30 -26.97
C GLY A 133 -3.77 -1.59 -26.01
N TYR A 134 -4.20 -0.53 -25.35
CA TYR A 134 -3.44 0.19 -24.34
C TYR A 134 -3.72 -0.35 -22.93
N MET A 135 -2.75 -0.18 -22.04
CA MET A 135 -2.93 -0.34 -20.60
C MET A 135 -3.16 1.04 -19.96
N ALA A 136 -4.32 1.22 -19.35
CA ALA A 136 -4.64 2.48 -18.68
C ALA A 136 -3.78 2.68 -17.43
N VAL A 137 -3.29 3.90 -17.22
CA VAL A 137 -2.75 4.39 -15.96
C VAL A 137 -3.62 5.56 -15.54
N ASP A 138 -4.51 5.30 -14.60
CA ASP A 138 -5.46 6.29 -14.10
C ASP A 138 -4.88 6.99 -12.89
N TRP A 139 -4.93 8.32 -12.90
CA TRP A 139 -4.49 9.15 -11.79
C TRP A 139 -5.62 10.08 -11.35
N ASP A 140 -5.88 10.08 -10.05
CA ASP A 140 -6.91 10.94 -9.48
C ASP A 140 -6.53 11.42 -8.08
N THR A 141 -7.16 12.51 -7.65
CA THR A 141 -7.09 13.03 -6.28
C THR A 141 -8.48 13.03 -5.65
N PHE A 142 -8.54 12.68 -4.39
CA PHE A 142 -9.80 12.63 -3.66
C PHE A 142 -9.67 13.31 -2.29
N VAL A 143 -10.81 13.67 -1.70
CA VAL A 143 -10.83 14.30 -0.39
C VAL A 143 -11.01 13.24 0.70
N MET A 144 -10.09 13.25 1.66
CA MET A 144 -10.20 12.49 2.89
C MET A 144 -10.55 13.44 4.04
N ASN A 145 -11.82 13.45 4.43
CA ASN A 145 -12.32 14.30 5.51
C ASN A 145 -11.66 13.92 6.85
N ASN A 146 -11.04 14.88 7.49
CA ASN A 146 -10.44 14.79 8.83
C ASN A 146 -10.83 15.98 9.68
N SER A 147 -12.02 16.58 9.42
CA SER A 147 -12.55 17.69 10.19
C SER A 147 -12.60 17.35 11.67
N GLY A 148 -12.29 18.33 12.50
CA GLY A 148 -12.26 18.17 13.97
C GLY A 148 -11.01 17.49 14.51
N THR A 149 -10.02 17.17 13.68
CA THR A 149 -8.73 16.68 14.14
C THR A 149 -7.66 17.76 14.01
N GLN A 150 -6.59 17.66 14.82
CA GLN A 150 -5.41 18.52 14.74
C GLN A 150 -4.20 17.78 14.18
N LYS A 151 -4.43 16.87 13.24
CA LYS A 151 -3.34 16.14 12.59
C LYS A 151 -2.53 17.09 11.72
N GLU A 152 -1.23 16.85 11.64
CA GLU A 152 -0.33 17.59 10.77
C GLU A 152 -0.82 17.54 9.31
N ALA A 153 -0.67 18.65 8.58
CA ALA A 153 -1.06 18.82 7.19
C ALA A 153 -2.58 18.70 6.90
N VAL A 154 -3.44 18.59 7.92
CA VAL A 154 -4.87 18.81 7.74
C VAL A 154 -5.11 20.27 7.40
N GLY A 155 -5.85 20.51 6.33
CA GLY A 155 -6.19 21.85 5.87
C GLY A 155 -7.44 21.86 5.01
N ARG A 156 -7.85 23.07 4.59
CA ARG A 156 -9.08 23.27 3.81
C ARG A 156 -8.91 22.69 2.41
N THR A 157 -9.64 21.63 2.10
CA THR A 157 -9.63 20.96 0.80
C THR A 157 -10.49 21.73 -0.23
N TYR A 158 -10.34 21.36 -1.51
CA TYR A 158 -11.15 21.95 -2.59
C TYR A 158 -12.67 21.69 -2.45
N GLN A 159 -13.06 20.67 -1.70
CA GLN A 159 -14.47 20.41 -1.39
C GLN A 159 -14.99 21.21 -0.17
N GLY A 160 -14.16 22.06 0.41
CA GLY A 160 -14.57 22.90 1.53
C GLY A 160 -14.71 22.19 2.87
N VAL A 161 -14.06 21.04 3.04
CA VAL A 161 -13.91 20.34 4.33
C VAL A 161 -12.45 20.33 4.76
N ASP A 162 -12.18 20.24 6.05
CA ASP A 162 -10.82 20.13 6.56
C ASP A 162 -10.38 18.68 6.50
N GLY A 163 -9.21 18.43 5.91
CA GLY A 163 -8.74 17.06 5.70
C GLY A 163 -7.45 17.00 4.90
N PHE A 164 -7.29 15.90 4.19
CA PHE A 164 -6.20 15.66 3.25
C PHE A 164 -6.74 15.58 1.82
N THR A 165 -5.84 15.74 0.83
CA THR A 165 -6.15 15.53 -0.59
C THR A 165 -5.21 14.46 -1.16
N PRO A 166 -5.39 13.18 -0.79
CA PRO A 166 -4.56 12.10 -1.31
C PRO A 166 -4.65 11.98 -2.83
N SER A 167 -3.61 11.44 -3.44
CA SER A 167 -3.61 11.02 -4.84
C SER A 167 -3.46 9.52 -4.95
N ALA A 168 -4.08 8.93 -5.95
CA ALA A 168 -4.00 7.51 -6.25
C ALA A 168 -3.73 7.27 -7.73
N ALA A 169 -2.88 6.27 -8.00
CA ALA A 169 -2.62 5.76 -9.33
C ALA A 169 -3.11 4.33 -9.45
N TYR A 170 -3.81 4.01 -10.54
CA TYR A 170 -4.34 2.68 -10.80
C TYR A 170 -3.88 2.17 -12.17
N LEU A 171 -3.69 0.85 -12.29
CA LEU A 171 -3.30 0.17 -13.52
C LEU A 171 -4.45 -0.69 -14.04
N GLY A 172 -4.76 -0.50 -15.33
CA GLY A 172 -5.72 -1.29 -16.08
C GLY A 172 -7.17 -1.06 -15.67
N SER A 173 -8.08 -1.61 -16.44
CA SER A 173 -9.52 -1.48 -16.22
C SER A 173 -10.02 -2.22 -14.97
N LEU A 174 -9.22 -3.13 -14.42
CA LEU A 174 -9.52 -3.83 -13.17
C LEU A 174 -9.09 -3.03 -11.92
N GLY A 175 -8.42 -1.88 -12.09
CA GLY A 175 -8.17 -0.91 -11.01
C GLY A 175 -7.13 -1.36 -9.98
N TYR A 176 -6.03 -1.97 -10.40
CA TYR A 176 -4.94 -2.30 -9.48
C TYR A 176 -4.20 -1.06 -9.02
N CYS A 177 -4.18 -0.80 -7.72
CA CYS A 177 -3.51 0.36 -7.15
C CYS A 177 -1.98 0.25 -7.32
N LEU A 178 -1.38 1.22 -8.00
CA LEU A 178 0.07 1.35 -8.14
C LEU A 178 0.68 2.16 -7.00
N GLU A 179 0.07 3.29 -6.69
CA GLU A 179 0.53 4.20 -5.65
C GLU A 179 -0.67 4.88 -4.97
N LEU A 180 -0.53 5.10 -3.67
CA LEU A 180 -1.41 5.95 -2.88
C LEU A 180 -0.52 6.89 -2.08
N ALA A 181 -0.61 8.19 -2.31
CA ALA A 181 0.18 9.20 -1.62
C ALA A 181 -0.72 10.13 -0.79
N LEU A 182 -0.43 10.24 0.51
CA LEU A 182 -1.09 11.20 1.38
C LEU A 182 -0.52 12.60 1.10
N ARG A 183 -1.40 13.58 0.87
CA ARG A 183 -1.04 14.96 0.53
C ARG A 183 -1.78 15.94 1.45
N PRO A 184 -1.17 17.11 1.75
CA PRO A 184 -1.84 18.15 2.53
C PRO A 184 -3.19 18.54 1.93
N GLY A 185 -4.15 18.86 2.79
CA GLY A 185 -5.50 19.22 2.37
C GLY A 185 -5.58 20.46 1.47
N VAL A 186 -4.68 21.41 1.66
CA VAL A 186 -4.60 22.65 0.86
C VAL A 186 -3.88 22.46 -0.49
N GLN A 187 -3.29 21.29 -0.74
CA GLN A 187 -2.49 21.07 -1.94
C GLN A 187 -3.38 20.94 -3.18
N HIS A 188 -3.10 21.74 -4.22
CA HIS A 188 -3.78 21.64 -5.51
C HIS A 188 -3.47 20.30 -6.19
N SER A 189 -4.45 19.73 -6.91
CA SER A 189 -4.33 18.40 -7.54
C SER A 189 -3.10 18.26 -8.44
N ALA A 190 -2.79 19.29 -9.25
CA ALA A 190 -1.67 19.28 -10.17
C ALA A 190 -0.29 19.53 -9.51
N LEU A 191 -0.24 20.00 -8.26
CA LEU A 191 1.03 20.32 -7.60
C LEU A 191 1.79 19.03 -7.26
N GLU A 192 3.05 18.96 -7.69
CA GLU A 192 3.97 17.81 -7.47
C GLU A 192 3.50 16.48 -8.07
N THR A 193 2.46 16.48 -8.92
CA THR A 193 2.01 15.25 -9.59
C THR A 193 3.09 14.73 -10.54
N GLU A 194 3.89 15.60 -11.16
CA GLU A 194 5.03 15.20 -11.98
C GLU A 194 6.02 14.30 -11.23
N LEU A 195 6.32 14.60 -9.96
CA LEU A 195 7.22 13.79 -9.12
C LEU A 195 6.67 12.38 -8.83
N ASN A 196 5.36 12.25 -8.76
CA ASN A 196 4.72 10.96 -8.58
C ASN A 196 4.76 10.16 -9.90
N LEU A 197 4.59 10.82 -11.05
CA LEU A 197 4.66 10.16 -12.36
C LEU A 197 6.04 9.56 -12.65
N GLU A 198 7.12 10.18 -12.16
CA GLU A 198 8.50 9.64 -12.22
C GLU A 198 8.61 8.24 -11.57
N ARG A 199 7.73 7.90 -10.64
CA ARG A 199 7.67 6.59 -9.97
C ARG A 199 6.64 5.67 -10.60
N VAL A 200 5.44 6.20 -10.86
CA VAL A 200 4.27 5.42 -11.28
C VAL A 200 4.42 4.89 -12.70
N LEU A 201 4.87 5.72 -13.66
CA LEU A 201 4.98 5.29 -15.06
C LEU A 201 6.04 4.21 -15.26
N PRO A 202 7.26 4.29 -14.68
CA PRO A 202 8.22 3.20 -14.73
C PRO A 202 7.72 1.93 -14.01
N MET A 203 6.93 2.06 -12.93
CA MET A 203 6.34 0.92 -12.26
C MET A 203 5.31 0.22 -13.15
N ALA A 204 4.40 0.99 -13.78
CA ALA A 204 3.44 0.45 -14.75
C ALA A 204 4.14 -0.26 -15.91
N ALA A 205 5.19 0.36 -16.45
CA ALA A 205 5.97 -0.19 -17.56
C ALA A 205 6.66 -1.53 -17.24
N LYS A 206 6.98 -1.79 -15.98
CA LYS A 206 7.52 -3.08 -15.53
C LYS A 206 6.46 -4.17 -15.41
N LEU A 207 5.20 -3.80 -15.23
CA LEU A 207 4.09 -4.73 -15.00
C LEU A 207 3.40 -5.20 -16.28
N THR A 208 3.47 -4.42 -17.36
CA THR A 208 2.85 -4.78 -18.64
C THR A 208 3.76 -4.45 -19.83
N PRO A 209 3.77 -5.28 -20.89
CA PRO A 209 4.46 -4.96 -22.13
C PRO A 209 3.65 -4.01 -23.04
N LEU A 210 2.38 -3.75 -22.76
CA LEU A 210 1.50 -2.94 -23.61
C LEU A 210 1.87 -1.46 -23.54
N PRO A 211 1.58 -0.67 -24.60
CA PRO A 211 1.67 0.78 -24.53
C PRO A 211 0.75 1.31 -23.42
N LEU A 212 1.15 2.41 -22.79
CA LEU A 212 0.40 3.00 -21.68
C LEU A 212 -0.50 4.13 -22.19
N LEU A 213 -1.67 4.27 -21.58
CA LEU A 213 -2.55 5.44 -21.74
C LEU A 213 -2.70 6.09 -20.36
N PHE A 214 -2.04 7.25 -20.18
CA PHE A 214 -2.22 8.02 -18.96
C PHE A 214 -3.55 8.80 -19.03
N ARG A 215 -4.38 8.65 -18.00
CA ARG A 215 -5.67 9.32 -17.89
C ARG A 215 -5.77 10.04 -16.56
N ALA A 216 -6.21 11.30 -16.61
CA ALA A 216 -6.46 12.14 -15.45
C ALA A 216 -7.62 13.10 -15.73
N ASP A 217 -8.18 13.69 -14.68
CA ASP A 217 -9.21 14.73 -14.84
C ASP A 217 -8.63 16.05 -15.34
N SER A 218 -9.51 17.00 -15.69
CA SER A 218 -9.11 18.32 -16.19
C SER A 218 -8.35 19.17 -15.14
N GLY A 219 -8.52 18.91 -13.86
CA GLY A 219 -7.79 19.56 -12.79
C GLY A 219 -6.29 19.25 -12.78
N LEU A 220 -5.90 18.19 -13.49
CA LEU A 220 -4.51 17.74 -13.66
C LEU A 220 -3.92 18.16 -15.02
N CYS A 221 -4.67 18.90 -15.84
CA CYS A 221 -4.19 19.38 -17.12
C CYS A 221 -3.16 20.50 -16.92
N SER A 222 -1.87 20.16 -16.92
CA SER A 222 -0.77 21.11 -16.83
C SER A 222 0.37 20.77 -17.79
N LEU A 223 1.08 21.81 -18.26
CA LEU A 223 2.22 21.62 -19.15
C LEU A 223 3.32 20.75 -18.50
N LYS A 224 3.55 20.91 -17.20
CA LYS A 224 4.54 20.11 -16.47
C LYS A 224 4.21 18.62 -16.48
N ILE A 225 2.95 18.27 -16.24
CA ILE A 225 2.49 16.87 -16.27
C ILE A 225 2.67 16.31 -17.69
N MET A 226 2.28 17.05 -18.73
CA MET A 226 2.46 16.60 -20.12
C MET A 226 3.94 16.41 -20.47
N GLN A 227 4.80 17.36 -20.06
CA GLN A 227 6.25 17.26 -20.26
C GLN A 227 6.83 16.04 -19.56
N GLU A 228 6.38 15.75 -18.33
CA GLU A 228 6.85 14.58 -17.59
C GLU A 228 6.41 13.27 -18.27
N VAL A 229 5.16 13.16 -18.71
CA VAL A 229 4.70 11.97 -19.46
C VAL A 229 5.55 11.75 -20.72
N CYS A 230 5.86 12.82 -21.48
CA CYS A 230 6.73 12.73 -22.65
C CYS A 230 8.17 12.32 -22.28
N ALA A 231 8.71 12.85 -21.18
CA ALA A 231 10.04 12.48 -20.68
C ALA A 231 10.11 11.00 -20.30
N GLN A 232 9.10 10.50 -19.60
CA GLN A 232 9.01 9.08 -19.23
C GLN A 232 8.82 8.18 -20.45
N ALA A 233 8.04 8.58 -21.46
CA ALA A 233 7.91 7.83 -22.71
C ALA A 233 9.27 7.65 -23.41
N ALA A 234 10.06 8.74 -23.48
CA ALA A 234 11.41 8.70 -24.05
C ALA A 234 12.37 7.82 -23.21
N ALA A 235 12.40 8.02 -21.90
CA ALA A 235 13.27 7.28 -20.98
C ALA A 235 13.00 5.77 -20.97
N LEU A 236 11.74 5.38 -21.08
CA LEU A 236 11.30 3.99 -21.09
C LEU A 236 11.34 3.36 -22.49
N SER A 237 11.63 4.16 -23.54
CA SER A 237 11.51 3.75 -24.95
C SER A 237 10.16 3.09 -25.23
N ARG A 238 9.07 3.69 -24.71
CA ARG A 238 7.71 3.14 -24.74
C ARG A 238 6.71 4.21 -25.12
N GLU A 239 5.70 3.81 -25.88
CA GLU A 239 4.56 4.68 -26.16
C GLU A 239 3.74 4.92 -24.89
N ILE A 240 3.55 6.19 -24.53
CA ILE A 240 2.63 6.66 -23.50
C ILE A 240 1.76 7.73 -24.11
N ALA A 241 0.49 7.42 -24.33
CA ALA A 241 -0.53 8.35 -24.77
C ALA A 241 -1.15 9.12 -23.59
N LEU A 242 -1.70 10.31 -23.88
CA LEU A 242 -2.40 11.20 -22.95
C LEU A 242 -3.88 11.28 -23.30
#